data_48c84c388b052cbf5f014aea0f5374aa
#
_entry.id   48c84c388b052cbf5f014aea0f5374aa
#
_cell.length_a   1.000
_cell.length_b   1.000
_cell.length_c   1.000
_cell.angle_alpha   90.00
_cell.angle_beta   90.00
_cell.angle_gamma   90.00
#
_symmetry.space_group_name_H-M   'P 1'
#
loop_
_entity.id
_entity.type
_entity.pdbx_description
1 polymer ?
#
loop_
_entity_poly.entity_id
_entity_poly.type
_entity_poly.pdbx_seq_one_letter_code
_entity_poly.pdbx_strand_id
1 'polypeptide(L)'
;AMKAGKVLGASHVTLELPEDPEHTLRLGKLAEKNNIKVAYHGHTQQHAKWWDTALKQSDSNVMNPDLGHYIAAGNTDGLEFLSNMNKKIYSMHTKDRKSLANGQDNMPFGMGDTPIVEALQLMRDQKYSFPATIEYEYKTPENSTIINEIRKCVDYCKDALES
;
A
#
# COMPACT_ATOMS: atom_id res chain seq x y z
N ALA A 1 16.97 -11.67 1.33
CA ALA A 1 15.89 -10.86 1.96
C ALA A 1 15.06 -11.70 2.93
N MET A 2 14.34 -12.79 2.50
CA MET A 2 13.38 -13.54 3.35
C MET A 2 13.99 -14.10 4.64
N LYS A 3 15.17 -14.76 4.58
CA LYS A 3 15.85 -15.25 5.80
C LYS A 3 16.23 -14.14 6.78
N ALA A 4 16.75 -13.02 6.26
CA ALA A 4 17.06 -11.85 7.08
C ALA A 4 15.79 -11.23 7.69
N GLY A 5 14.74 -11.07 6.91
CA GLY A 5 13.43 -10.59 7.41
C GLY A 5 12.91 -11.45 8.55
N LYS A 6 12.99 -12.78 8.40
CA LYS A 6 12.56 -13.71 9.47
C LYS A 6 13.37 -13.56 10.75
N VAL A 7 14.69 -13.42 10.65
CA VAL A 7 15.57 -13.20 11.81
C VAL A 7 15.26 -11.88 12.52
N LEU A 8 14.88 -10.85 11.74
CA LEU A 8 14.50 -9.53 12.27
C LEU A 8 13.04 -9.47 12.78
N GLY A 9 12.29 -10.57 12.73
CA GLY A 9 10.90 -10.63 13.20
C GLY A 9 9.88 -10.04 12.24
N ALA A 10 10.24 -9.81 10.96
CA ALA A 10 9.31 -9.30 9.97
C ALA A 10 8.22 -10.34 9.65
N SER A 11 6.98 -9.89 9.49
CA SER A 11 5.85 -10.70 9.04
C SER A 11 5.91 -11.02 7.55
N HIS A 12 6.48 -10.11 6.76
CA HIS A 12 6.59 -10.20 5.31
C HIS A 12 7.81 -9.44 4.78
N VAL A 13 8.14 -9.67 3.53
CA VAL A 13 9.04 -8.84 2.72
C VAL A 13 8.23 -8.25 1.57
N THR A 14 8.50 -7.01 1.20
CA THR A 14 7.82 -6.32 0.10
C THR A 14 8.71 -6.26 -1.12
N LEU A 15 8.12 -6.44 -2.29
CA LEU A 15 8.74 -6.23 -3.60
C LEU A 15 7.67 -5.93 -4.65
N GLU A 16 8.09 -5.40 -5.79
CA GLU A 16 7.22 -5.20 -6.94
C GLU A 16 6.63 -6.53 -7.42
N LEU A 17 5.36 -6.51 -7.87
CA LEU A 17 4.74 -7.69 -8.47
C LEU A 17 5.41 -8.00 -9.81
N PRO A 18 6.10 -9.16 -9.96
CA PRO A 18 6.65 -9.57 -11.23
C PRO A 18 5.58 -9.78 -12.29
N GLU A 19 5.84 -9.37 -13.50
CA GLU A 19 4.94 -9.61 -14.64
C GLU A 19 4.84 -11.12 -15.01
N ASP A 20 5.95 -11.85 -14.85
CA ASP A 20 6.00 -13.29 -15.11
C ASP A 20 5.41 -14.10 -13.94
N PRO A 21 4.28 -14.83 -14.16
CA PRO A 21 3.66 -15.64 -13.13
C PRO A 21 4.55 -16.75 -12.55
N GLU A 22 5.55 -17.23 -13.29
CA GLU A 22 6.49 -18.22 -12.78
C GLU A 22 7.37 -17.64 -11.66
N HIS A 23 7.65 -16.34 -11.70
CA HIS A 23 8.38 -15.67 -10.62
C HIS A 23 7.54 -15.59 -9.34
N THR A 24 6.26 -15.23 -9.42
CA THR A 24 5.38 -15.17 -8.23
C THR A 24 5.12 -16.56 -7.65
N LEU A 25 5.01 -17.61 -8.49
CA LEU A 25 4.92 -19.00 -8.04
C LEU A 25 6.19 -19.42 -7.27
N ARG A 26 7.37 -19.12 -7.82
CA ARG A 26 8.66 -19.43 -7.18
C ARG A 26 8.84 -18.66 -5.88
N LEU A 27 8.49 -17.37 -5.86
CA LEU A 27 8.59 -16.53 -4.68
C LEU A 27 7.64 -16.99 -3.57
N GLY A 28 6.41 -17.37 -3.90
CA GLY A 28 5.45 -17.96 -2.97
C GLY A 28 5.97 -19.22 -2.31
N LYS A 29 6.48 -20.18 -3.08
CA LYS A 29 7.11 -21.41 -2.57
C LYS A 29 8.33 -21.11 -1.66
N LEU A 30 9.14 -20.12 -2.04
CA LEU A 30 10.28 -19.71 -1.24
C LEU A 30 9.85 -19.04 0.08
N ALA A 31 8.80 -18.25 0.05
CA ALA A 31 8.22 -17.62 1.23
C ALA A 31 7.64 -18.67 2.19
N GLU A 32 6.90 -19.66 1.70
CA GLU A 32 6.43 -20.82 2.48
C GLU A 32 7.59 -21.54 3.18
N LYS A 33 8.63 -21.89 2.43
CA LYS A 33 9.82 -22.58 2.97
C LYS A 33 10.51 -21.78 4.09
N ASN A 34 10.44 -20.45 4.05
CA ASN A 34 11.05 -19.59 5.07
C ASN A 34 10.06 -19.13 6.16
N ASN A 35 8.82 -19.60 6.12
CA ASN A 35 7.74 -19.20 7.03
C ASN A 35 7.63 -17.68 7.17
N ILE A 36 7.52 -16.99 6.03
CA ILE A 36 7.32 -15.54 5.90
C ILE A 36 6.39 -15.29 4.70
N LYS A 37 5.79 -14.11 4.61
CA LYS A 37 5.01 -13.73 3.44
C LYS A 37 5.83 -12.90 2.46
N VAL A 38 5.39 -12.85 1.20
CA VAL A 38 5.85 -11.89 0.21
C VAL A 38 4.69 -11.00 -0.19
N ALA A 39 4.80 -9.72 0.10
CA ALA A 39 3.77 -8.72 -0.15
C ALA A 39 4.13 -7.95 -1.43
N TYR A 40 3.25 -8.02 -2.40
CA TYR A 40 3.47 -7.41 -3.71
C TYR A 40 2.92 -5.99 -3.78
N HIS A 41 3.82 -5.08 -4.08
CA HIS A 41 3.58 -3.66 -4.33
C HIS A 41 3.47 -3.38 -5.83
N GLY A 42 2.89 -2.25 -6.20
CA GLY A 42 2.83 -1.74 -7.56
C GLY A 42 2.51 -0.25 -7.59
N HIS A 43 2.60 0.32 -8.78
CA HIS A 43 2.36 1.72 -9.06
C HIS A 43 1.02 1.91 -9.82
N THR A 44 0.99 2.72 -10.86
CA THR A 44 -0.23 3.03 -11.62
C THR A 44 -0.73 1.92 -12.53
N GLN A 45 -0.13 0.73 -12.51
CA GLN A 45 -0.66 -0.48 -13.14
C GLN A 45 -1.66 -1.22 -12.25
N GLN A 46 -1.85 -0.80 -10.99
CA GLN A 46 -2.75 -1.44 -10.04
C GLN A 46 -4.22 -1.32 -10.46
N HIS A 47 -4.96 -2.41 -10.28
CA HIS A 47 -6.42 -2.50 -10.32
C HIS A 47 -6.87 -3.67 -9.45
N ALA A 48 -8.15 -3.78 -9.13
CA ALA A 48 -8.66 -4.74 -8.14
C ALA A 48 -8.25 -6.22 -8.39
N LYS A 49 -8.04 -6.61 -9.63
CA LYS A 49 -7.64 -7.98 -10.01
C LYS A 49 -6.16 -8.16 -10.33
N TRP A 50 -5.36 -7.12 -10.17
CA TRP A 50 -3.96 -7.13 -10.59
C TRP A 50 -3.12 -8.19 -9.85
N TRP A 51 -3.45 -8.49 -8.61
CA TRP A 51 -2.78 -9.50 -7.77
C TRP A 51 -3.33 -10.92 -7.91
N ASP A 52 -4.45 -11.11 -8.62
CA ASP A 52 -5.22 -12.37 -8.62
C ASP A 52 -4.38 -13.61 -8.91
N THR A 53 -3.50 -13.55 -9.90
CA THR A 53 -2.65 -14.69 -10.28
C THR A 53 -1.71 -15.07 -9.16
N ALA A 54 -1.00 -14.10 -8.58
CA ALA A 54 -0.07 -14.35 -7.49
C ALA A 54 -0.78 -14.89 -6.24
N LEU A 55 -1.93 -14.32 -5.88
CA LEU A 55 -2.72 -14.72 -4.71
C LEU A 55 -3.29 -16.14 -4.82
N LYS A 56 -3.58 -16.62 -6.04
CA LYS A 56 -4.04 -17.99 -6.30
C LYS A 56 -2.92 -19.03 -6.26
N GLN A 57 -1.68 -18.61 -6.43
CA GLN A 57 -0.53 -19.53 -6.52
C GLN A 57 -0.02 -19.99 -5.15
N SER A 58 -0.16 -19.17 -4.11
CA SER A 58 0.33 -19.47 -2.77
C SER A 58 -0.35 -18.57 -1.73
N ASP A 59 -0.68 -19.13 -0.57
CA ASP A 59 -1.11 -18.34 0.60
C ASP A 59 0.01 -17.47 1.18
N SER A 60 1.25 -17.67 0.77
CA SER A 60 2.38 -16.82 1.14
C SER A 60 2.54 -15.61 0.23
N ASN A 61 1.85 -15.56 -0.90
CA ASN A 61 1.70 -14.38 -1.72
C ASN A 61 0.58 -13.50 -1.15
N VAL A 62 0.92 -12.27 -0.79
CA VAL A 62 0.00 -11.31 -0.17
C VAL A 62 0.18 -9.94 -0.80
N MET A 63 -0.54 -8.94 -0.33
CA MET A 63 -0.60 -7.63 -0.95
C MET A 63 0.06 -6.55 -0.08
N ASN A 64 0.74 -5.62 -0.75
CA ASN A 64 1.13 -4.31 -0.24
C ASN A 64 0.65 -3.24 -1.24
N PRO A 65 -0.66 -2.97 -1.32
CA PRO A 65 -1.17 -1.96 -2.22
C PRO A 65 -0.71 -0.56 -1.81
N ASP A 66 -0.62 0.33 -2.81
CA ASP A 66 -0.50 1.75 -2.61
C ASP A 66 -1.82 2.42 -3.01
N LEU A 67 -2.51 3.01 -2.04
CA LEU A 67 -3.83 3.59 -2.29
C LEU A 67 -3.75 4.82 -3.21
N GLY A 68 -2.69 5.65 -3.09
CA GLY A 68 -2.50 6.80 -3.96
C GLY A 68 -2.24 6.39 -5.41
N HIS A 69 -1.39 5.38 -5.63
CA HIS A 69 -1.19 4.83 -6.95
C HIS A 69 -2.44 4.16 -7.52
N TYR A 70 -3.24 3.51 -6.68
CA TYR A 70 -4.50 2.90 -7.08
C TYR A 70 -5.49 3.94 -7.63
N ILE A 71 -5.66 5.06 -6.93
CA ILE A 71 -6.51 6.18 -7.38
C ILE A 71 -5.92 6.86 -8.62
N ALA A 72 -4.61 7.09 -8.65
CA ALA A 72 -3.93 7.67 -9.81
C ALA A 72 -4.01 6.79 -11.07
N ALA A 73 -4.17 5.47 -10.90
CA ALA A 73 -4.41 4.53 -12.01
C ALA A 73 -5.82 4.68 -12.64
N GLY A 74 -6.71 5.49 -12.03
CA GLY A 74 -8.08 5.70 -12.51
C GLY A 74 -9.13 4.83 -11.82
N ASN A 75 -8.76 4.07 -10.80
CA ASN A 75 -9.72 3.31 -10.01
C ASN A 75 -10.49 4.24 -9.07
N THR A 76 -11.79 3.98 -8.91
CA THR A 76 -12.69 4.79 -8.06
C THR A 76 -13.25 4.01 -6.87
N ASP A 77 -12.90 2.75 -6.75
CA ASP A 77 -13.42 1.78 -5.78
C ASP A 77 -12.42 1.50 -4.62
N GLY A 78 -11.51 2.42 -4.32
CA GLY A 78 -10.40 2.20 -3.37
C GLY A 78 -10.83 1.71 -1.98
N LEU A 79 -11.91 2.25 -1.40
CA LEU A 79 -12.42 1.81 -0.09
C LEU A 79 -13.09 0.42 -0.17
N GLU A 80 -13.84 0.16 -1.24
CA GLU A 80 -14.44 -1.16 -1.48
C GLU A 80 -13.34 -2.21 -1.71
N PHE A 81 -12.32 -1.87 -2.49
CA PHE A 81 -11.14 -2.72 -2.69
C PHE A 81 -10.46 -3.07 -1.35
N LEU A 82 -10.18 -2.09 -0.48
CA LEU A 82 -9.61 -2.34 0.84
C LEU A 82 -10.50 -3.25 1.69
N SER A 83 -11.82 -3.00 1.67
CA SER A 83 -12.78 -3.83 2.41
C SER A 83 -12.81 -5.27 1.92
N ASN A 84 -12.85 -5.49 0.61
CA ASN A 84 -12.91 -6.82 0.01
C ASN A 84 -11.62 -7.61 0.16
N MET A 85 -10.46 -6.92 0.15
CA MET A 85 -9.14 -7.55 0.13
C MET A 85 -8.41 -7.51 1.48
N ASN A 86 -9.00 -6.96 2.55
CA ASN A 86 -8.34 -6.71 3.84
C ASN A 86 -7.57 -7.91 4.39
N LYS A 87 -8.06 -9.14 4.22
CA LYS A 87 -7.42 -10.39 4.70
C LYS A 87 -6.17 -10.79 3.90
N LYS A 88 -5.99 -10.24 2.71
CA LYS A 88 -4.84 -10.49 1.85
C LYS A 88 -3.82 -9.36 1.89
N ILE A 89 -4.16 -8.20 2.48
CA ILE A 89 -3.26 -7.07 2.67
C ILE A 89 -2.43 -7.29 3.94
N TYR A 90 -1.12 -7.13 3.83
CA TYR A 90 -0.18 -7.25 4.95
C TYR A 90 0.50 -5.93 5.33
N SER A 91 0.53 -5.00 4.41
CA SER A 91 0.87 -3.58 4.60
C SER A 91 0.23 -2.78 3.47
N MET A 92 0.11 -1.48 3.66
CA MET A 92 -0.40 -0.57 2.63
C MET A 92 0.47 0.69 2.64
N HIS A 93 0.80 1.20 1.46
CA HIS A 93 1.33 2.55 1.34
C HIS A 93 0.20 3.57 1.33
N THR A 94 0.42 4.65 2.04
CA THR A 94 -0.50 5.79 2.13
C THR A 94 0.22 7.02 1.62
N LYS A 95 -0.18 7.48 0.44
CA LYS A 95 0.24 8.74 -0.16
C LYS A 95 -0.96 9.44 -0.76
N ASP A 96 -0.86 10.74 -0.91
CA ASP A 96 -1.90 11.49 -1.59
C ASP A 96 -1.50 11.77 -3.05
N ARG A 97 -2.42 11.48 -3.96
CA ARG A 97 -2.22 11.70 -5.39
C ARG A 97 -3.48 12.26 -6.02
N LYS A 98 -3.29 13.00 -7.12
CA LYS A 98 -4.38 13.30 -8.03
C LYS A 98 -4.80 12.05 -8.78
N SER A 99 -6.11 11.92 -9.04
CA SER A 99 -6.67 10.87 -9.87
C SER A 99 -6.18 10.97 -11.33
N LEU A 100 -6.41 9.93 -12.11
CA LEU A 100 -6.07 9.92 -13.54
C LEU A 100 -6.69 11.13 -14.28
N ALA A 101 -7.93 11.48 -13.95
CA ALA A 101 -8.62 12.62 -14.55
C ALA A 101 -8.01 13.98 -14.17
N ASN A 102 -7.32 14.06 -13.02
CA ASN A 102 -6.77 15.29 -12.44
C ASN A 102 -5.25 15.41 -12.55
N GLY A 103 -4.59 14.56 -13.37
CA GLY A 103 -3.18 14.70 -13.73
C GLY A 103 -2.21 13.79 -12.96
N GLN A 104 -2.65 12.98 -12.03
CA GLN A 104 -1.86 11.95 -11.34
C GLN A 104 -0.68 12.46 -10.49
N ASP A 105 -0.58 13.74 -10.20
CA ASP A 105 0.52 14.31 -9.42
C ASP A 105 0.53 13.78 -7.98
N ASN A 106 1.72 13.63 -7.40
CA ASN A 106 1.90 13.43 -5.97
C ASN A 106 1.61 14.74 -5.23
N MET A 107 0.80 14.68 -4.18
CA MET A 107 0.28 15.85 -3.46
C MET A 107 0.60 15.78 -1.97
N PRO A 108 0.74 16.93 -1.30
CA PRO A 108 0.64 16.97 0.16
C PRO A 108 -0.68 16.36 0.63
N PHE A 109 -0.67 15.67 1.77
CA PHE A 109 -1.86 14.99 2.30
C PHE A 109 -3.04 15.97 2.48
N GLY A 110 -4.20 15.56 1.98
CA GLY A 110 -5.43 16.36 1.94
C GLY A 110 -5.56 17.29 0.72
N MET A 111 -4.59 17.30 -0.20
CA MET A 111 -4.63 18.12 -1.41
C MET A 111 -4.81 17.29 -2.69
N GLY A 112 -4.78 15.98 -2.58
CA GLY A 112 -5.02 15.05 -3.67
C GLY A 112 -6.47 14.57 -3.74
N ASP A 113 -6.63 13.41 -4.37
CA ASP A 113 -7.93 12.75 -4.56
C ASP A 113 -7.95 11.37 -3.86
N THR A 114 -6.87 11.00 -3.14
CA THR A 114 -6.81 9.73 -2.40
C THR A 114 -7.67 9.83 -1.14
N PRO A 115 -8.62 8.90 -0.90
CA PRO A 115 -9.50 8.94 0.26
C PRO A 115 -8.77 8.44 1.53
N ILE A 116 -7.73 9.19 1.96
CA ILE A 116 -6.85 8.80 3.07
C ILE A 116 -7.63 8.76 4.39
N VAL A 117 -8.44 9.79 4.67
CA VAL A 117 -9.22 9.88 5.91
C VAL A 117 -10.16 8.70 6.02
N GLU A 118 -10.97 8.47 4.99
CA GLU A 118 -11.96 7.39 4.95
C GLU A 118 -11.30 6.01 5.02
N ALA A 119 -10.13 5.84 4.38
CA ALA A 119 -9.38 4.59 4.44
C ALA A 119 -8.84 4.30 5.86
N LEU A 120 -8.27 5.32 6.53
CA LEU A 120 -7.77 5.17 7.89
C LEU A 120 -8.91 4.93 8.90
N GLN A 121 -10.04 5.62 8.75
CA GLN A 121 -11.24 5.38 9.56
C GLN A 121 -11.80 3.98 9.32
N LEU A 122 -11.89 3.53 8.07
CA LEU A 122 -12.30 2.16 7.72
C LEU A 122 -11.39 1.12 8.40
N MET A 123 -10.07 1.33 8.36
CA MET A 123 -9.10 0.45 9.01
C MET A 123 -9.29 0.41 10.53
N ARG A 124 -9.48 1.57 11.16
CA ARG A 124 -9.76 1.70 12.61
C ARG A 124 -11.05 0.98 12.99
N ASP A 125 -12.15 1.29 12.31
CA ASP A 125 -13.49 0.86 12.68
C ASP A 125 -13.70 -0.65 12.43
N GLN A 126 -13.10 -1.17 11.35
CA GLN A 126 -13.11 -2.59 11.02
C GLN A 126 -11.94 -3.37 11.66
N LYS A 127 -11.08 -2.70 12.42
CA LYS A 127 -9.92 -3.31 13.12
C LYS A 127 -9.01 -4.11 12.18
N TYR A 128 -8.68 -3.54 11.02
CA TYR A 128 -7.74 -4.19 10.11
C TYR A 128 -6.35 -4.30 10.76
N SER A 129 -5.68 -5.43 10.55
CA SER A 129 -4.43 -5.76 11.26
C SER A 129 -3.15 -5.31 10.54
N PHE A 130 -3.26 -4.82 9.31
CA PHE A 130 -2.10 -4.38 8.54
C PHE A 130 -1.78 -2.90 8.80
N PRO A 131 -0.50 -2.50 8.78
CA PRO A 131 -0.11 -1.10 8.92
C PRO A 131 -0.36 -0.30 7.64
N ALA A 132 -0.68 0.99 7.80
CA ALA A 132 -0.64 2.00 6.76
C ALA A 132 0.67 2.79 6.90
N THR A 133 1.54 2.69 5.90
CA THR A 133 2.86 3.33 5.90
C THR A 133 2.80 4.62 5.08
N ILE A 134 3.15 5.74 5.69
CA ILE A 134 3.25 7.02 4.99
C ILE A 134 4.38 6.93 3.97
N GLU A 135 4.06 7.21 2.71
CA GLU A 135 5.03 7.34 1.64
C GLU A 135 5.09 8.79 1.14
N TYR A 136 6.25 9.41 1.35
CA TYR A 136 6.49 10.80 1.01
C TYR A 136 7.11 10.91 -0.38
N GLU A 137 6.35 11.40 -1.36
CA GLU A 137 6.82 11.52 -2.76
C GLU A 137 6.51 12.88 -3.42
N TYR A 138 5.77 13.77 -2.78
CA TYR A 138 5.54 15.08 -3.37
C TYR A 138 6.77 16.00 -3.22
N LYS A 139 6.87 17.01 -4.09
CA LYS A 139 7.96 17.98 -4.04
C LYS A 139 7.91 18.79 -2.74
N THR A 140 9.00 18.77 -1.99
CA THR A 140 9.14 19.61 -0.79
C THR A 140 9.02 21.08 -1.16
N PRO A 141 8.11 21.87 -0.51
CA PRO A 141 8.02 23.31 -0.73
C PRO A 141 9.33 24.03 -0.36
N GLU A 142 9.65 25.12 -1.07
CA GLU A 142 10.92 25.87 -0.90
C GLU A 142 11.13 26.39 0.52
N ASN A 143 10.04 26.70 1.24
CA ASN A 143 10.06 27.22 2.61
C ASN A 143 9.87 26.13 3.66
N SER A 144 10.05 24.86 3.31
CA SER A 144 9.88 23.72 4.22
C SER A 144 11.05 22.73 4.13
N THR A 145 11.01 21.69 4.94
CA THR A 145 11.96 20.57 4.94
C THR A 145 11.23 19.25 4.84
N ILE A 146 11.90 18.19 4.34
CA ILE A 146 11.34 16.83 4.30
C ILE A 146 10.80 16.40 5.67
N ILE A 147 11.54 16.69 6.74
CA ILE A 147 11.13 16.33 8.12
C ILE A 147 9.82 17.05 8.51
N ASN A 148 9.68 18.33 8.18
CA ASN A 148 8.47 19.08 8.47
C ASN A 148 7.28 18.58 7.65
N GLU A 149 7.50 18.23 6.38
CA GLU A 149 6.42 17.69 5.54
C GLU A 149 5.98 16.29 5.99
N ILE A 150 6.91 15.41 6.35
CA ILE A 150 6.56 14.10 6.93
C ILE A 150 5.78 14.29 8.24
N ARG A 151 6.14 15.27 9.09
CA ARG A 151 5.38 15.58 10.31
C ARG A 151 3.95 15.98 10.00
N LYS A 152 3.73 16.83 8.98
CA LYS A 152 2.38 17.19 8.52
C LYS A 152 1.59 15.97 8.07
N CYS A 153 2.20 15.04 7.32
CA CYS A 153 1.54 13.79 6.93
C CYS A 153 1.14 12.95 8.16
N VAL A 154 2.02 12.87 9.16
CA VAL A 154 1.74 12.14 10.42
C VAL A 154 0.59 12.80 11.17
N ASP A 155 0.60 14.13 11.31
CA ASP A 155 -0.45 14.87 12.02
C ASP A 155 -1.80 14.72 11.27
N TYR A 156 -1.81 14.81 9.94
CA TYR A 156 -3.00 14.56 9.13
C TYR A 156 -3.60 13.16 9.37
N CYS A 157 -2.74 12.12 9.42
CA CYS A 157 -3.20 10.76 9.71
C CYS A 157 -3.74 10.61 11.14
N LYS A 158 -3.14 11.29 12.13
CA LYS A 158 -3.65 11.28 13.51
C LYS A 158 -5.02 11.93 13.61
N ASP A 159 -5.18 13.12 13.01
CA ASP A 159 -6.45 13.84 12.99
C ASP A 159 -7.56 12.98 12.33
N ALA A 160 -7.22 12.28 11.25
CA ALA A 160 -8.13 11.33 10.59
C ALA A 160 -8.56 10.16 11.51
N LEU A 161 -7.67 9.69 12.36
CA LEU A 161 -7.95 8.59 13.29
C LEU A 161 -8.69 9.04 14.56
N GLU A 162 -8.62 10.32 14.92
CA GLU A 162 -9.29 10.91 16.10
C GLU A 162 -10.70 11.44 15.76
N SER A 163 -10.97 11.73 14.48
CA SER A 163 -12.28 12.15 13.98
C SER A 163 -13.18 10.95 13.70
#